data_97f9fff1404c5047058d04b87a71bae9
#
_entry.id   97f9fff1404c5047058d04b87a71bae9
#
_cell.length_a   1.000
_cell.length_b   1.000
_cell.length_c   1.000
_cell.angle_alpha   90.00
_cell.angle_beta   90.00
_cell.angle_gamma   90.00
#
_symmetry.space_group_name_H-M   'P 1'
#
loop_
_entity.id
_entity.type
_entity.pdbx_description
1 polymer ?
#
loop_
_entity_poly.entity_id
_entity_poly.type
_entity_poly.pdbx_seq_one_letter_code
_entity_poly.pdbx_strand_id
1 'polypeptide(L)'
;MNSNFFDVFNEDDYDVIQLGRAGHPEYPFIHINKTPIIDSIHLAGMGENKSNVYKTVLISEEQKSKWVAAGGDPNKSVIIPVPVEVPDYGTESYMEEFGWEDKFVFGMHQRDDIHIFSPVPLEAYDDIQGDDTAFLILGGSSNHRKQAKDYRLKNVKFLETTSNISLIHKFLNTLNVYAHGRSDGEQCSSAIIEGLSHSLPMISHTAPSMGQQEQIGDAGIVVDGYEEYAQAMKNMMNNKSYYVDCKVNAEKRYREIYDVPSIMKKFIELYKEVVS
;
A
#
# COMPACT_ATOMS: atom_id res chain seq x y z
N MET A 1 -9.41 1.26 -26.41
CA MET A 1 -10.25 2.41 -26.01
C MET A 1 -11.61 2.25 -26.69
N ASN A 2 -12.70 2.42 -25.95
CA ASN A 2 -14.04 2.28 -26.54
C ASN A 2 -14.31 3.57 -27.35
N SER A 3 -14.19 3.50 -28.68
CA SER A 3 -14.39 4.65 -29.60
C SER A 3 -15.84 5.20 -29.55
N ASN A 4 -16.77 4.44 -28.96
CA ASN A 4 -18.20 4.75 -28.95
C ASN A 4 -18.66 5.30 -27.58
N PHE A 5 -17.77 5.76 -26.73
CA PHE A 5 -18.13 6.28 -25.41
C PHE A 5 -19.16 7.40 -25.49
N PHE A 6 -18.96 8.40 -26.33
CA PHE A 6 -19.88 9.52 -26.51
C PHE A 6 -21.15 9.21 -27.33
N ASP A 7 -21.30 8.01 -27.89
CA ASP A 7 -22.54 7.58 -28.50
C ASP A 7 -23.59 7.21 -27.43
N VAL A 8 -23.15 6.90 -26.20
CA VAL A 8 -23.99 6.48 -25.07
C VAL A 8 -23.86 7.36 -23.83
N PHE A 9 -22.90 8.27 -23.80
CA PHE A 9 -22.62 9.15 -22.69
C PHE A 9 -22.86 10.60 -23.09
N ASN A 10 -23.71 11.29 -22.32
CA ASN A 10 -23.93 12.72 -22.42
C ASN A 10 -23.64 13.35 -21.07
N GLU A 11 -22.67 14.28 -21.01
CA GLU A 11 -22.28 14.94 -19.76
C GLU A 11 -23.42 15.78 -19.13
N ASP A 12 -24.38 16.24 -19.91
CA ASP A 12 -25.50 17.04 -19.44
C ASP A 12 -26.54 16.20 -18.64
N ASP A 13 -26.40 14.86 -18.61
CA ASP A 13 -27.27 13.97 -17.83
C ASP A 13 -26.79 13.78 -16.37
N TYR A 14 -25.66 14.44 -15.99
CA TYR A 14 -25.03 14.26 -14.69
C TYR A 14 -24.72 15.58 -14.00
N ASP A 15 -24.94 15.64 -12.68
CA ASP A 15 -24.58 16.79 -11.84
C ASP A 15 -23.07 16.83 -11.54
N VAL A 16 -22.41 15.65 -11.49
CA VAL A 16 -20.97 15.48 -11.27
C VAL A 16 -20.47 14.23 -11.97
N ILE A 17 -19.25 14.28 -12.47
CA ILE A 17 -18.58 13.15 -13.09
C ILE A 17 -17.30 12.84 -12.32
N GLN A 18 -17.19 11.61 -11.82
CA GLN A 18 -15.93 11.13 -11.27
C GLN A 18 -15.15 10.33 -12.32
N LEU A 19 -13.87 10.67 -12.47
CA LEU A 19 -12.94 9.94 -13.32
C LEU A 19 -11.82 9.33 -12.47
N GLY A 20 -11.44 8.09 -12.80
CA GLY A 20 -10.21 7.47 -12.33
C GLY A 20 -9.22 7.39 -13.48
N ARG A 21 -8.05 8.00 -13.33
CA ARG A 21 -7.03 8.03 -14.38
C ARG A 21 -5.60 7.97 -13.85
N ALA A 22 -4.67 7.73 -14.76
CA ALA A 22 -3.26 7.63 -14.42
C ALA A 22 -2.60 8.99 -14.10
N GLY A 23 -3.22 10.12 -14.47
CA GLY A 23 -2.68 11.46 -14.20
C GLY A 23 -2.15 12.17 -15.44
N HIS A 24 -2.56 11.72 -16.63
CA HIS A 24 -2.28 12.36 -17.91
C HIS A 24 -3.58 12.77 -18.59
N PRO A 25 -3.57 13.78 -19.53
CA PRO A 25 -4.70 14.06 -20.38
C PRO A 25 -5.06 12.81 -21.19
N GLU A 26 -6.22 12.27 -20.93
CA GLU A 26 -6.69 11.02 -21.56
C GLU A 26 -8.13 11.15 -22.00
N TYR A 27 -8.47 10.35 -23.01
CA TYR A 27 -9.86 10.12 -23.38
C TYR A 27 -10.57 9.29 -22.28
N PRO A 28 -11.79 9.64 -21.84
CA PRO A 28 -12.65 10.73 -22.34
C PRO A 28 -12.46 12.10 -21.64
N PHE A 29 -11.57 12.20 -20.64
CA PHE A 29 -11.38 13.39 -19.80
C PHE A 29 -11.23 14.69 -20.61
N ILE A 30 -10.44 14.67 -21.69
CA ILE A 30 -10.18 15.86 -22.50
C ILE A 30 -11.44 16.41 -23.20
N HIS A 31 -12.48 15.60 -23.35
CA HIS A 31 -13.72 15.95 -24.06
C HIS A 31 -14.89 16.35 -23.14
N ILE A 32 -14.76 16.11 -21.83
CA ILE A 32 -15.76 16.51 -20.84
C ILE A 32 -15.47 17.96 -20.41
N ASN A 33 -16.32 18.91 -20.74
CA ASN A 33 -15.99 20.33 -20.61
C ASN A 33 -17.00 21.18 -19.82
N LYS A 34 -18.19 20.67 -19.52
CA LYS A 34 -19.27 21.42 -18.87
C LYS A 34 -19.50 20.96 -17.44
N THR A 35 -19.78 19.68 -17.27
CA THR A 35 -20.13 19.09 -15.97
C THR A 35 -18.92 19.10 -15.03
N PRO A 36 -19.08 19.44 -13.75
CA PRO A 36 -18.00 19.40 -12.77
C PRO A 36 -17.37 17.99 -12.68
N ILE A 37 -16.04 17.95 -12.64
CA ILE A 37 -15.27 16.72 -12.56
C ILE A 37 -14.62 16.58 -11.19
N ILE A 38 -14.78 15.41 -10.57
CA ILE A 38 -13.89 14.90 -9.53
C ILE A 38 -12.85 14.00 -10.21
N ASP A 39 -11.61 14.43 -10.24
CA ASP A 39 -10.53 13.77 -10.97
C ASP A 39 -9.65 12.94 -10.03
N SER A 40 -9.92 11.63 -9.94
CA SER A 40 -9.15 10.72 -9.10
C SER A 40 -7.91 10.23 -9.83
N ILE A 41 -6.72 10.63 -9.37
CA ILE A 41 -5.43 10.30 -9.98
C ILE A 41 -4.71 9.25 -9.13
N HIS A 42 -4.31 8.13 -9.73
CA HIS A 42 -3.62 7.04 -9.05
C HIS A 42 -2.09 7.03 -9.23
N LEU A 43 -1.58 7.78 -10.20
CA LEU A 43 -0.15 7.94 -10.44
C LEU A 43 0.23 9.42 -10.40
N ALA A 44 1.45 9.73 -9.99
CA ALA A 44 1.98 11.09 -10.11
C ALA A 44 2.07 11.46 -11.59
N GLY A 45 1.17 12.32 -12.02
CA GLY A 45 1.13 12.86 -13.37
C GLY A 45 1.45 14.34 -13.39
N MET A 46 1.31 14.95 -14.56
CA MET A 46 1.41 16.40 -14.69
C MET A 46 0.23 17.05 -13.97
N GLY A 47 0.51 18.17 -13.30
CA GLY A 47 -0.53 19.01 -12.74
C GLY A 47 -1.37 19.61 -13.86
N GLU A 48 -2.66 19.39 -13.82
CA GLU A 48 -3.61 19.90 -14.81
C GLU A 48 -4.61 20.83 -14.17
N ASN A 49 -4.84 21.97 -14.83
CA ASN A 49 -5.80 22.99 -14.41
C ASN A 49 -6.92 23.10 -15.42
N LYS A 50 -7.65 22.00 -15.68
CA LYS A 50 -8.86 22.04 -16.47
C LYS A 50 -9.95 22.81 -15.70
N SER A 51 -10.63 23.76 -16.37
CA SER A 51 -11.52 24.72 -15.71
C SER A 51 -12.69 24.06 -14.96
N ASN A 52 -13.24 22.96 -15.50
CA ASN A 52 -14.34 22.20 -14.91
C ASN A 52 -13.90 21.08 -13.95
N VAL A 53 -12.60 20.91 -13.66
CA VAL A 53 -12.16 20.08 -12.54
C VAL A 53 -12.45 20.84 -11.24
N TYR A 54 -13.38 20.32 -10.48
CA TYR A 54 -13.74 20.85 -9.17
C TYR A 54 -12.70 20.51 -8.13
N LYS A 55 -12.37 19.21 -8.00
CA LYS A 55 -11.31 18.70 -7.15
C LYS A 55 -10.55 17.58 -7.83
N THR A 56 -9.24 17.56 -7.58
CA THR A 56 -8.37 16.41 -7.89
C THR A 56 -8.17 15.60 -6.61
N VAL A 57 -8.58 14.34 -6.64
CA VAL A 57 -8.38 13.38 -5.56
C VAL A 57 -7.03 12.71 -5.75
N LEU A 58 -6.17 12.84 -4.76
CA LEU A 58 -4.83 12.27 -4.68
C LEU A 58 -4.79 11.24 -3.55
N ILE A 59 -3.92 10.25 -3.65
CA ILE A 59 -3.93 9.09 -2.76
C ILE A 59 -2.99 9.21 -1.55
N SER A 60 -2.10 10.24 -1.54
CA SER A 60 -1.15 10.50 -0.46
C SER A 60 -0.62 11.94 -0.51
N GLU A 61 -0.03 12.42 0.58
CA GLU A 61 0.71 13.69 0.60
C GLU A 61 1.96 13.65 -0.29
N GLU A 62 2.61 12.49 -0.39
CA GLU A 62 3.73 12.26 -1.31
C GLU A 62 3.31 12.50 -2.76
N GLN A 63 2.18 11.93 -3.18
CA GLN A 63 1.63 12.17 -4.51
C GLN A 63 1.23 13.63 -4.72
N LYS A 64 0.58 14.23 -3.70
CA LYS A 64 0.18 15.65 -3.76
C LYS A 64 1.37 16.57 -3.96
N SER A 65 2.47 16.33 -3.24
CA SER A 65 3.70 17.11 -3.38
C SER A 65 4.25 17.06 -4.82
N LYS A 66 4.29 15.87 -5.41
CA LYS A 66 4.72 15.66 -6.79
C LYS A 66 3.76 16.31 -7.80
N TRP A 67 2.46 16.19 -7.58
CA TRP A 67 1.42 16.77 -8.44
C TRP A 67 1.47 18.30 -8.42
N VAL A 68 1.64 18.91 -7.25
CA VAL A 68 1.79 20.39 -7.10
C VAL A 68 3.08 20.86 -7.79
N ALA A 69 4.19 20.14 -7.60
CA ALA A 69 5.46 20.45 -8.27
C ALA A 69 5.36 20.39 -9.80
N ALA A 70 4.45 19.55 -10.33
CA ALA A 70 4.13 19.46 -11.75
C ALA A 70 3.10 20.49 -12.24
N GLY A 71 2.71 21.47 -11.41
CA GLY A 71 1.82 22.59 -11.76
C GLY A 71 0.36 22.42 -11.35
N GLY A 72 0.03 21.44 -10.52
CA GLY A 72 -1.31 21.28 -9.93
C GLY A 72 -1.64 22.36 -8.92
N ASP A 73 -2.91 22.79 -8.87
CA ASP A 73 -3.38 23.77 -7.91
C ASP A 73 -3.69 23.12 -6.55
N PRO A 74 -2.92 23.40 -5.48
CA PRO A 74 -3.13 22.78 -4.17
C PRO A 74 -4.53 23.05 -3.59
N ASN A 75 -5.18 24.16 -3.95
CA ASN A 75 -6.52 24.49 -3.48
C ASN A 75 -7.61 23.61 -4.13
N LYS A 76 -7.30 23.03 -5.27
CA LYS A 76 -8.17 22.09 -5.99
C LYS A 76 -7.84 20.62 -5.68
N SER A 77 -7.04 20.32 -4.68
CA SER A 77 -6.71 18.95 -4.32
C SER A 77 -7.31 18.52 -2.99
N VAL A 78 -7.58 17.24 -2.88
CA VAL A 78 -7.97 16.56 -1.64
C VAL A 78 -7.29 15.20 -1.60
N ILE A 79 -6.92 14.74 -0.39
CA ILE A 79 -6.33 13.41 -0.22
C ILE A 79 -7.40 12.44 0.24
N ILE A 80 -7.66 11.45 -0.60
CA ILE A 80 -8.50 10.30 -0.29
C ILE A 80 -7.73 9.05 -0.73
N PRO A 81 -7.14 8.29 0.20
CA PRO A 81 -6.38 7.08 -0.11
C PRO A 81 -7.22 6.02 -0.83
N VAL A 82 -6.54 5.03 -1.42
CA VAL A 82 -7.20 3.86 -2.01
C VAL A 82 -7.84 3.03 -0.89
N PRO A 83 -9.14 2.70 -0.96
CA PRO A 83 -9.75 1.80 -0.01
C PRO A 83 -9.27 0.36 -0.26
N VAL A 84 -9.08 -0.38 0.82
CA VAL A 84 -8.87 -1.83 0.76
C VAL A 84 -9.97 -2.48 1.59
N GLU A 85 -10.81 -3.27 0.94
CA GLU A 85 -11.80 -4.07 1.62
C GLU A 85 -11.15 -5.33 2.18
N VAL A 86 -11.38 -5.56 3.47
CA VAL A 86 -10.89 -6.75 4.17
C VAL A 86 -12.08 -7.48 4.76
N PRO A 87 -12.70 -8.40 4.00
CA PRO A 87 -13.73 -9.29 4.50
C PRO A 87 -13.16 -10.19 5.61
N ASP A 88 -14.03 -10.66 6.50
CA ASP A 88 -13.64 -11.65 7.50
C ASP A 88 -13.45 -13.03 6.85
N TYR A 89 -12.19 -13.41 6.63
CA TYR A 89 -11.79 -14.72 6.11
C TYR A 89 -11.34 -15.68 7.23
N GLY A 90 -11.59 -15.34 8.50
CA GLY A 90 -11.21 -16.16 9.65
C GLY A 90 -9.73 -16.01 10.04
N THR A 91 -9.26 -16.95 10.84
CA THR A 91 -7.93 -16.91 11.48
C THR A 91 -6.96 -17.97 10.96
N GLU A 92 -7.27 -18.59 9.81
CA GLU A 92 -6.36 -19.58 9.22
C GLU A 92 -4.98 -18.99 8.95
N SER A 93 -3.95 -19.78 9.22
CA SER A 93 -2.55 -19.40 9.01
C SER A 93 -1.74 -20.59 8.45
N TYR A 94 -0.52 -20.35 8.04
CA TYR A 94 0.43 -21.38 7.60
C TYR A 94 1.31 -21.89 8.75
N MET A 95 1.09 -21.45 10.01
CA MET A 95 1.94 -21.78 11.14
C MET A 95 2.10 -23.30 11.33
N GLU A 96 0.97 -24.02 11.47
CA GLU A 96 0.97 -25.48 11.64
C GLU A 96 1.53 -26.20 10.40
N GLU A 97 1.14 -25.77 9.18
CA GLU A 97 1.58 -26.38 7.92
C GLU A 97 3.11 -26.34 7.77
N PHE A 98 3.75 -25.29 8.30
CA PHE A 98 5.20 -25.09 8.21
C PHE A 98 5.97 -25.53 9.46
N GLY A 99 5.28 -25.89 10.54
CA GLY A 99 5.89 -26.18 11.84
C GLY A 99 6.54 -24.93 12.44
N TRP A 100 5.84 -23.80 12.38
CA TRP A 100 6.34 -22.49 12.82
C TRP A 100 5.63 -21.91 14.05
N GLU A 101 4.90 -22.74 14.80
CA GLU A 101 4.09 -22.30 15.96
C GLU A 101 4.91 -21.57 17.02
N ASP A 102 6.19 -21.94 17.15
CA ASP A 102 7.14 -21.33 18.09
C ASP A 102 8.03 -20.25 17.47
N LYS A 103 7.76 -19.85 16.23
CA LYS A 103 8.62 -18.88 15.51
C LYS A 103 8.01 -17.48 15.48
N PHE A 104 8.88 -16.50 15.53
CA PHE A 104 8.52 -15.11 15.20
C PHE A 104 8.65 -14.91 13.69
N VAL A 105 7.53 -14.67 13.02
CA VAL A 105 7.44 -14.68 11.56
C VAL A 105 7.41 -13.26 11.01
N PHE A 106 8.42 -12.90 10.24
CA PHE A 106 8.42 -11.74 9.36
C PHE A 106 7.89 -12.13 7.97
N GLY A 107 7.40 -11.17 7.22
CA GLY A 107 7.06 -11.47 5.83
C GLY A 107 6.56 -10.28 5.05
N MET A 108 6.49 -10.47 3.75
CA MET A 108 5.97 -9.49 2.80
C MET A 108 5.27 -10.19 1.65
N HIS A 109 4.35 -9.48 1.00
CA HIS A 109 3.85 -9.93 -0.30
C HIS A 109 4.12 -8.88 -1.36
N GLN A 110 4.52 -9.35 -2.52
CA GLN A 110 4.93 -8.51 -3.63
C GLN A 110 4.74 -9.26 -4.94
N ARG A 111 4.28 -8.55 -5.98
CA ARG A 111 4.23 -9.14 -7.32
C ARG A 111 5.62 -9.58 -7.80
N ASP A 112 5.66 -10.54 -8.70
CA ASP A 112 6.90 -10.97 -9.34
C ASP A 112 7.38 -9.92 -10.36
N ASP A 113 8.14 -8.94 -9.87
CA ASP A 113 8.69 -7.86 -10.68
C ASP A 113 10.10 -7.52 -10.17
N ILE A 114 11.09 -7.73 -11.03
CA ILE A 114 12.49 -7.50 -10.68
C ILE A 114 12.83 -6.01 -10.50
N HIS A 115 12.04 -5.11 -11.06
CA HIS A 115 12.29 -3.66 -11.00
C HIS A 115 11.94 -3.04 -9.66
N ILE A 116 11.13 -3.71 -8.87
CA ILE A 116 10.75 -3.27 -7.52
C ILE A 116 11.46 -4.06 -6.41
N PHE A 117 12.35 -4.97 -6.78
CA PHE A 117 13.11 -5.76 -5.83
C PHE A 117 13.97 -4.89 -4.92
N SER A 118 13.87 -5.12 -3.60
CA SER A 118 14.77 -4.57 -2.60
C SER A 118 15.49 -5.71 -1.86
N PRO A 119 16.80 -5.69 -1.76
CA PRO A 119 17.55 -6.69 -1.01
C PRO A 119 17.42 -6.53 0.52
N VAL A 120 17.05 -5.33 0.98
CA VAL A 120 17.13 -4.89 2.38
C VAL A 120 16.42 -5.83 3.37
N PRO A 121 15.16 -6.27 3.18
CA PRO A 121 14.50 -7.11 4.16
C PRO A 121 15.17 -8.47 4.38
N LEU A 122 15.65 -9.11 3.31
CA LEU A 122 16.32 -10.42 3.42
C LEU A 122 17.78 -10.28 3.87
N GLU A 123 18.45 -9.18 3.54
CA GLU A 123 19.77 -8.84 4.08
C GLU A 123 19.71 -8.62 5.60
N ALA A 124 18.72 -7.87 6.06
CA ALA A 124 18.47 -7.66 7.47
C ALA A 124 18.06 -8.96 8.20
N TYR A 125 17.32 -9.83 7.51
CA TYR A 125 16.95 -11.12 8.08
C TYR A 125 18.16 -12.06 8.25
N ASP A 126 19.16 -11.96 7.38
CA ASP A 126 20.41 -12.73 7.54
C ASP A 126 21.09 -12.45 8.88
N ASP A 127 21.06 -11.22 9.36
CA ASP A 127 21.64 -10.79 10.65
C ASP A 127 20.88 -11.28 11.89
N ILE A 128 19.62 -11.72 11.71
CA ILE A 128 18.75 -12.12 12.82
C ILE A 128 18.23 -13.55 12.74
N GLN A 129 18.52 -14.24 11.62
CA GLN A 129 18.00 -15.58 11.41
C GLN A 129 18.42 -16.57 12.51
N GLY A 130 17.47 -17.35 12.98
CA GLY A 130 17.67 -18.32 14.06
C GLY A 130 16.66 -19.47 14.00
N ASP A 131 16.70 -20.28 15.02
CA ASP A 131 15.74 -21.40 15.13
C ASP A 131 14.35 -20.91 15.56
N ASP A 132 14.26 -19.73 16.14
CA ASP A 132 13.06 -19.05 16.64
C ASP A 132 12.48 -17.99 15.69
N THR A 133 13.08 -17.83 14.49
CA THR A 133 12.62 -16.87 13.49
C THR A 133 12.28 -17.53 12.16
N ALA A 134 11.37 -16.89 11.40
CA ALA A 134 11.05 -17.29 10.04
C ALA A 134 10.74 -16.07 9.16
N PHE A 135 10.86 -16.25 7.84
CA PHE A 135 10.47 -15.24 6.87
C PHE A 135 9.60 -15.84 5.77
N LEU A 136 8.41 -15.26 5.57
CA LEU A 136 7.44 -15.73 4.59
C LEU A 136 7.25 -14.69 3.48
N ILE A 137 7.38 -15.12 2.22
CA ILE A 137 7.17 -14.25 1.06
C ILE A 137 6.04 -14.82 0.21
N LEU A 138 5.00 -14.03 -0.01
CA LEU A 138 3.96 -14.34 -0.99
C LEU A 138 4.29 -13.63 -2.31
N GLY A 139 4.55 -14.38 -3.36
CA GLY A 139 5.08 -13.89 -4.64
C GLY A 139 6.58 -13.62 -4.56
N GLY A 140 6.97 -12.37 -4.78
CA GLY A 140 8.37 -11.96 -4.85
C GLY A 140 9.06 -12.38 -6.15
N SER A 141 10.10 -11.67 -6.54
CA SER A 141 10.83 -11.93 -7.78
C SER A 141 11.86 -13.06 -7.64
N SER A 142 12.40 -13.50 -8.76
CA SER A 142 13.52 -14.43 -8.82
C SER A 142 14.75 -13.94 -8.02
N ASN A 143 14.92 -12.62 -7.88
CA ASN A 143 16.01 -12.03 -7.10
C ASN A 143 15.88 -12.32 -5.60
N HIS A 144 14.66 -12.31 -5.03
CA HIS A 144 14.44 -12.70 -3.63
C HIS A 144 14.81 -14.16 -3.39
N ARG A 145 14.39 -15.08 -4.30
CA ARG A 145 14.73 -16.51 -4.22
C ARG A 145 16.24 -16.73 -4.34
N LYS A 146 16.89 -15.99 -5.24
CA LYS A 146 18.34 -16.03 -5.42
C LYS A 146 19.05 -15.55 -4.16
N GLN A 147 18.67 -14.41 -3.59
CA GLN A 147 19.25 -13.85 -2.38
C GLN A 147 19.12 -14.82 -1.19
N ALA A 148 17.92 -15.37 -0.96
CA ALA A 148 17.69 -16.34 0.11
C ALA A 148 18.61 -17.57 -0.01
N LYS A 149 18.84 -18.04 -1.24
CA LYS A 149 19.75 -19.16 -1.51
C LYS A 149 21.22 -18.77 -1.30
N ASP A 150 21.64 -17.62 -1.82
CA ASP A 150 23.04 -17.17 -1.76
C ASP A 150 23.47 -16.92 -0.30
N TYR A 151 22.59 -16.35 0.53
CA TYR A 151 22.81 -16.10 1.95
C TYR A 151 22.53 -17.35 2.83
N ARG A 152 22.03 -18.44 2.24
CA ARG A 152 21.63 -19.66 2.95
C ARG A 152 20.67 -19.40 4.12
N LEU A 153 19.69 -18.52 3.86
CA LEU A 153 18.73 -18.11 4.89
C LEU A 153 17.93 -19.30 5.41
N LYS A 154 17.81 -19.39 6.74
CA LYS A 154 17.04 -20.42 7.43
C LYS A 154 15.58 -20.01 7.53
N ASN A 155 14.68 -21.01 7.52
CA ASN A 155 13.25 -20.83 7.74
C ASN A 155 12.61 -19.78 6.79
N VAL A 156 13.11 -19.66 5.56
CA VAL A 156 12.50 -18.82 4.51
C VAL A 156 11.64 -19.68 3.61
N LYS A 157 10.39 -19.27 3.42
CA LYS A 157 9.46 -19.90 2.48
C LYS A 157 8.90 -18.89 1.49
N PHE A 158 8.62 -19.39 0.29
CA PHE A 158 8.00 -18.62 -0.79
C PHE A 158 6.68 -19.29 -1.17
N LEU A 159 5.60 -18.53 -1.14
CA LEU A 159 4.32 -18.90 -1.72
C LEU A 159 4.22 -18.33 -3.13
N GLU A 160 3.48 -19.00 -3.99
CA GLU A 160 3.25 -18.49 -5.35
C GLU A 160 2.35 -17.26 -5.33
N THR A 161 2.55 -16.37 -6.31
CA THR A 161 1.69 -15.19 -6.51
C THR A 161 0.24 -15.64 -6.69
N THR A 162 -0.67 -14.99 -5.99
CA THR A 162 -2.09 -15.31 -6.06
C THR A 162 -2.95 -14.05 -6.04
N SER A 163 -4.11 -14.12 -6.68
CA SER A 163 -5.22 -13.18 -6.54
C SER A 163 -6.33 -13.72 -5.64
N ASN A 164 -6.16 -14.91 -5.07
CA ASN A 164 -7.11 -15.49 -4.14
C ASN A 164 -6.97 -14.78 -2.78
N ILE A 165 -7.98 -13.97 -2.46
CA ILE A 165 -7.99 -13.13 -1.27
C ILE A 165 -7.88 -13.97 0.01
N SER A 166 -8.54 -15.13 0.10
CA SER A 166 -8.43 -15.97 1.29
C SER A 166 -7.01 -16.49 1.55
N LEU A 167 -6.23 -16.77 0.49
CA LEU A 167 -4.82 -17.15 0.63
C LEU A 167 -3.94 -15.97 1.04
N ILE A 168 -4.26 -14.75 0.60
CA ILE A 168 -3.58 -13.53 1.07
C ILE A 168 -3.85 -13.33 2.56
N HIS A 169 -5.09 -13.51 3.02
CA HIS A 169 -5.43 -13.42 4.44
C HIS A 169 -4.73 -14.51 5.28
N LYS A 170 -4.73 -15.75 4.80
CA LYS A 170 -3.99 -16.84 5.45
C LYS A 170 -2.50 -16.51 5.58
N PHE A 171 -1.90 -15.92 4.54
CA PHE A 171 -0.52 -15.41 4.57
C PHE A 171 -0.36 -14.33 5.64
N LEU A 172 -1.18 -13.28 5.63
CA LEU A 172 -1.11 -12.18 6.60
C LEU A 172 -1.31 -12.64 8.05
N ASN A 173 -2.25 -13.56 8.29
CA ASN A 173 -2.47 -14.18 9.60
C ASN A 173 -1.27 -15.01 10.10
N THR A 174 -0.35 -15.39 9.22
CA THR A 174 0.87 -16.12 9.60
C THR A 174 1.95 -15.20 10.16
N LEU A 175 1.89 -13.90 9.85
CA LEU A 175 2.94 -12.95 10.18
C LEU A 175 2.80 -12.39 11.60
N ASN A 176 3.93 -12.13 12.26
CA ASN A 176 4.02 -11.26 13.42
C ASN A 176 4.33 -9.81 13.01
N VAL A 177 5.14 -9.61 11.98
CA VAL A 177 5.55 -8.29 11.47
C VAL A 177 5.53 -8.30 9.95
N TYR A 178 4.97 -7.25 9.36
CA TYR A 178 5.04 -7.01 7.93
C TYR A 178 6.36 -6.29 7.60
N ALA A 179 7.26 -7.00 6.92
CA ALA A 179 8.61 -6.54 6.57
C ALA A 179 8.63 -6.01 5.13
N HIS A 180 8.11 -4.79 4.94
CA HIS A 180 7.99 -4.16 3.63
C HIS A 180 9.36 -3.85 3.01
N GLY A 181 9.52 -4.16 1.72
CA GLY A 181 10.74 -3.82 0.97
C GLY A 181 10.47 -3.58 -0.50
N ARG A 182 10.71 -2.35 -0.96
CA ARG A 182 10.54 -1.95 -2.34
C ARG A 182 11.57 -0.89 -2.74
N SER A 183 12.35 -1.16 -3.79
CA SER A 183 13.49 -0.32 -4.19
C SER A 183 13.10 1.09 -4.66
N ASP A 184 11.94 1.27 -5.27
CA ASP A 184 11.43 2.57 -5.74
C ASP A 184 10.51 3.26 -4.73
N GLY A 185 10.17 2.57 -3.62
CA GLY A 185 9.23 3.04 -2.61
C GLY A 185 7.78 2.99 -3.06
N GLU A 186 6.91 3.65 -2.31
CA GLU A 186 5.48 3.65 -2.53
C GLU A 186 4.91 5.06 -2.54
N GLN A 187 3.84 5.27 -3.30
CA GLN A 187 2.98 6.44 -3.15
C GLN A 187 1.81 6.12 -2.20
N CYS A 188 1.15 4.99 -2.43
CA CYS A 188 0.14 4.41 -1.56
C CYS A 188 0.05 2.91 -1.88
N SER A 189 0.49 2.06 -0.96
CA SER A 189 0.60 0.62 -1.14
C SER A 189 -0.62 -0.12 -0.59
N SER A 190 -1.35 -0.85 -1.43
CA SER A 190 -2.41 -1.76 -0.98
C SER A 190 -1.85 -2.83 -0.03
N ALA A 191 -0.64 -3.32 -0.30
CA ALA A 191 0.01 -4.34 0.53
C ALA A 191 0.28 -3.87 1.98
N ILE A 192 0.67 -2.61 2.16
CA ILE A 192 0.79 -2.00 3.50
C ILE A 192 -0.59 -1.90 4.16
N ILE A 193 -1.62 -1.44 3.43
CA ILE A 193 -2.98 -1.32 3.97
C ILE A 193 -3.53 -2.69 4.37
N GLU A 194 -3.32 -3.73 3.58
CA GLU A 194 -3.68 -5.11 3.89
C GLU A 194 -2.98 -5.60 5.17
N GLY A 195 -1.69 -5.31 5.33
CA GLY A 195 -0.97 -5.61 6.57
C GLY A 195 -1.53 -4.84 7.78
N LEU A 196 -1.83 -3.54 7.64
CA LEU A 196 -2.45 -2.73 8.69
C LEU A 196 -3.81 -3.29 9.11
N SER A 197 -4.62 -3.79 8.16
CA SER A 197 -5.93 -4.40 8.43
C SER A 197 -5.86 -5.66 9.28
N HIS A 198 -4.71 -6.35 9.26
CA HIS A 198 -4.40 -7.50 10.12
C HIS A 198 -3.69 -7.11 11.42
N SER A 199 -3.69 -5.81 11.75
CA SER A 199 -3.00 -5.28 12.93
C SER A 199 -1.51 -5.65 12.98
N LEU A 200 -0.85 -5.76 11.83
CA LEU A 200 0.57 -6.10 11.76
C LEU A 200 1.44 -4.86 12.01
N PRO A 201 2.38 -4.92 12.96
CA PRO A 201 3.48 -3.96 13.02
C PRO A 201 4.25 -3.94 11.71
N MET A 202 4.72 -2.75 11.31
CA MET A 202 5.37 -2.53 10.02
C MET A 202 6.83 -2.18 10.18
N ILE A 203 7.68 -2.73 9.32
CA ILE A 203 9.03 -2.23 9.09
C ILE A 203 9.17 -1.95 7.59
N SER A 204 9.75 -0.82 7.23
CA SER A 204 10.11 -0.48 5.86
C SER A 204 11.44 0.27 5.82
N HIS A 205 11.93 0.55 4.64
CA HIS A 205 13.16 1.33 4.45
C HIS A 205 12.93 2.53 3.55
N THR A 206 13.86 3.49 3.61
CA THR A 206 13.88 4.67 2.75
C THR A 206 14.03 4.28 1.28
N ALA A 207 13.37 5.03 0.42
CA ALA A 207 13.38 4.83 -1.03
C ALA A 207 13.09 6.17 -1.74
N PRO A 208 13.22 6.27 -3.07
CA PRO A 208 12.91 7.48 -3.83
C PRO A 208 11.49 8.03 -3.63
N SER A 209 10.51 7.16 -3.41
CA SER A 209 9.16 7.53 -3.02
C SER A 209 8.91 7.12 -1.57
N MET A 210 8.37 8.02 -0.76
CA MET A 210 8.27 7.86 0.70
C MET A 210 6.83 7.76 1.23
N GLY A 211 5.86 7.47 0.38
CA GLY A 211 4.46 7.31 0.81
C GLY A 211 4.26 6.18 1.81
N GLN A 212 5.14 5.17 1.83
CA GLN A 212 5.14 4.13 2.88
C GLN A 212 5.37 4.72 4.29
N GLN A 213 6.13 5.81 4.43
CA GLN A 213 6.32 6.47 5.72
C GLN A 213 5.02 7.08 6.24
N GLU A 214 4.26 7.74 5.36
CA GLU A 214 2.93 8.27 5.67
C GLU A 214 1.96 7.14 6.05
N GLN A 215 1.97 6.04 5.28
CA GLN A 215 1.07 4.91 5.51
C GLN A 215 1.35 4.18 6.83
N ILE A 216 2.61 3.91 7.12
CA ILE A 216 3.04 3.19 8.34
C ILE A 216 2.82 4.08 9.58
N GLY A 217 3.27 5.34 9.56
CA GLY A 217 3.16 6.25 10.68
C GLY A 217 3.64 5.62 12.00
N ASP A 218 2.78 5.63 13.01
CA ASP A 218 3.03 5.06 14.34
C ASP A 218 2.75 3.55 14.46
N ALA A 219 2.33 2.88 13.38
CA ALA A 219 2.18 1.43 13.32
C ALA A 219 3.51 0.69 13.13
N GLY A 220 4.63 1.40 13.06
CA GLY A 220 5.92 0.78 12.85
C GLY A 220 7.04 1.80 12.62
N ILE A 221 8.01 1.45 11.80
CA ILE A 221 9.19 2.28 11.56
C ILE A 221 9.66 2.19 10.10
N VAL A 222 10.15 3.30 9.57
CA VAL A 222 10.90 3.38 8.31
C VAL A 222 12.34 3.76 8.63
N VAL A 223 13.29 2.98 8.16
CA VAL A 223 14.72 3.07 8.53
C VAL A 223 15.60 3.21 7.29
N ASP A 224 16.88 3.53 7.48
CA ASP A 224 17.83 3.63 6.38
C ASP A 224 18.78 2.43 6.34
N GLY A 225 18.73 1.70 5.23
CA GLY A 225 19.62 0.56 5.02
C GLY A 225 19.25 -0.71 5.82
N TYR A 226 20.05 -1.77 5.61
CA TYR A 226 19.75 -3.09 6.16
C TYR A 226 20.14 -3.22 7.64
N GLU A 227 21.18 -2.53 8.12
CA GLU A 227 21.62 -2.59 9.53
C GLU A 227 20.54 -2.04 10.47
N GLU A 228 19.96 -0.88 10.12
CA GLU A 228 18.86 -0.31 10.90
C GLU A 228 17.60 -1.17 10.77
N TYR A 229 17.39 -1.78 9.60
CA TYR A 229 16.28 -2.71 9.38
C TYR A 229 16.41 -3.95 10.27
N ALA A 230 17.60 -4.54 10.37
CA ALA A 230 17.89 -5.66 11.28
C ALA A 230 17.69 -5.27 12.75
N GLN A 231 18.10 -4.04 13.11
CA GLN A 231 17.86 -3.54 14.47
C GLN A 231 16.38 -3.32 14.76
N ALA A 232 15.61 -2.85 13.77
CA ALA A 232 14.15 -2.73 13.89
C ALA A 232 13.48 -4.11 14.05
N MET A 233 13.92 -5.12 13.29
CA MET A 233 13.46 -6.50 13.46
C MET A 233 13.74 -7.02 14.87
N LYS A 234 14.96 -6.84 15.39
CA LYS A 234 15.33 -7.21 16.78
C LYS A 234 14.46 -6.49 17.81
N ASN A 235 14.16 -5.20 17.58
CA ASN A 235 13.32 -4.43 18.49
C ASN A 235 11.86 -4.96 18.51
N MET A 236 11.29 -5.31 17.36
CA MET A 236 9.97 -5.92 17.27
C MET A 236 9.88 -7.24 18.05
N MET A 237 10.95 -8.07 18.01
CA MET A 237 11.01 -9.34 18.74
C MET A 237 11.17 -9.15 20.25
N ASN A 238 12.02 -8.21 20.68
CA ASN A 238 12.49 -8.14 22.05
C ASN A 238 11.79 -7.08 22.91
N ASN A 239 11.15 -6.08 22.28
CA ASN A 239 10.42 -5.02 22.98
C ASN A 239 8.91 -5.23 22.89
N LYS A 240 8.37 -6.04 23.81
CA LYS A 240 6.96 -6.40 23.81
C LYS A 240 6.01 -5.19 23.87
N SER A 241 6.37 -4.13 24.62
CA SER A 241 5.53 -2.92 24.70
C SER A 241 5.45 -2.25 23.34
N TYR A 242 6.60 -1.99 22.72
CA TYR A 242 6.67 -1.36 21.39
C TYR A 242 5.91 -2.19 20.32
N TYR A 243 6.08 -3.51 20.34
CA TYR A 243 5.37 -4.41 19.44
C TYR A 243 3.83 -4.30 19.61
N VAL A 244 3.35 -4.30 20.84
CA VAL A 244 1.90 -4.18 21.14
C VAL A 244 1.38 -2.81 20.73
N ASP A 245 2.12 -1.74 21.00
CA ASP A 245 1.74 -0.38 20.62
C ASP A 245 1.62 -0.25 19.08
N CYS A 246 2.58 -0.81 18.33
CA CYS A 246 2.51 -0.84 16.86
C CYS A 246 1.29 -1.62 16.35
N LYS A 247 0.93 -2.75 16.98
CA LYS A 247 -0.29 -3.51 16.62
C LYS A 247 -1.55 -2.68 16.80
N VAL A 248 -1.70 -2.04 17.93
CA VAL A 248 -2.87 -1.18 18.23
C VAL A 248 -2.96 -0.03 17.24
N ASN A 249 -1.82 0.60 16.95
CA ASN A 249 -1.75 1.69 16.00
C ASN A 249 -2.04 1.23 14.56
N ALA A 250 -1.61 0.03 14.16
CA ALA A 250 -1.92 -0.54 12.84
C ALA A 250 -3.43 -0.71 12.64
N GLU A 251 -4.13 -1.33 13.61
CA GLU A 251 -5.57 -1.48 13.57
C GLU A 251 -6.30 -0.13 13.52
N LYS A 252 -5.88 0.80 14.38
CA LYS A 252 -6.46 2.15 14.43
C LYS A 252 -6.29 2.87 13.09
N ARG A 253 -5.08 2.88 12.51
CA ARG A 253 -4.81 3.54 11.22
C ARG A 253 -5.65 2.95 10.11
N TYR A 254 -5.77 1.62 10.04
CA TYR A 254 -6.63 0.98 9.05
C TYR A 254 -8.07 1.49 9.16
N ARG A 255 -8.67 1.39 10.37
CA ARG A 255 -10.08 1.77 10.60
C ARG A 255 -10.37 3.25 10.38
N GLU A 256 -9.45 4.13 10.75
CA GLU A 256 -9.67 5.59 10.66
C GLU A 256 -9.36 6.16 9.27
N ILE A 257 -8.44 5.54 8.52
CA ILE A 257 -7.89 6.15 7.30
C ILE A 257 -8.22 5.33 6.05
N TYR A 258 -8.12 4.00 6.10
CA TYR A 258 -8.04 3.15 4.92
C TYR A 258 -9.23 2.20 4.73
N ASP A 259 -10.09 2.01 5.72
CA ASP A 259 -11.25 1.15 5.55
C ASP A 259 -12.27 1.76 4.57
N VAL A 260 -13.06 0.90 3.93
CA VAL A 260 -14.04 1.33 2.92
C VAL A 260 -15.04 2.35 3.49
N PRO A 261 -15.64 2.17 4.69
CA PRO A 261 -16.55 3.15 5.26
C PRO A 261 -15.94 4.53 5.43
N SER A 262 -14.71 4.64 5.95
CA SER A 262 -14.02 5.90 6.16
C SER A 262 -13.71 6.62 4.84
N ILE A 263 -13.28 5.88 3.83
CA ILE A 263 -13.01 6.41 2.49
C ILE A 263 -14.31 6.86 1.81
N MET A 264 -15.36 6.04 1.84
CA MET A 264 -16.64 6.36 1.23
C MET A 264 -17.30 7.61 1.85
N LYS A 265 -17.15 7.81 3.16
CA LYS A 265 -17.61 9.02 3.82
C LYS A 265 -16.98 10.27 3.22
N LYS A 266 -15.66 10.26 2.97
CA LYS A 266 -14.95 11.39 2.35
C LYS A 266 -15.44 11.66 0.93
N PHE A 267 -15.69 10.62 0.11
CA PHE A 267 -16.24 10.79 -1.23
C PHE A 267 -17.68 11.35 -1.19
N ILE A 268 -18.53 10.87 -0.29
CA ILE A 268 -19.90 11.36 -0.15
C ILE A 268 -19.91 12.86 0.25
N GLU A 269 -19.03 13.26 1.16
CA GLU A 269 -18.87 14.66 1.55
C GLU A 269 -18.42 15.52 0.35
N LEU A 270 -17.45 15.03 -0.43
CA LEU A 270 -16.96 15.69 -1.63
C LEU A 270 -18.06 15.82 -2.71
N TYR A 271 -18.86 14.78 -2.96
CA TYR A 271 -19.98 14.89 -3.90
C TYR A 271 -21.03 15.93 -3.46
N LYS A 272 -21.36 15.97 -2.17
CA LYS A 272 -22.30 16.97 -1.63
C LYS A 272 -21.78 18.40 -1.81
N GLU A 273 -20.47 18.60 -1.63
CA GLU A 273 -19.84 19.92 -1.85
C GLU A 273 -19.93 20.36 -3.31
N VAL A 274 -19.80 19.44 -4.26
CA VAL A 274 -19.86 19.76 -5.71
C VAL A 274 -21.26 20.16 -6.16
N VAL A 275 -22.31 19.51 -5.62
CA VAL A 275 -23.69 19.70 -6.08
C VAL A 275 -24.48 20.72 -5.23
N SER A 276 -23.86 21.31 -4.18
CA SER A 276 -24.44 22.36 -3.34
C SER A 276 -24.26 23.75 -3.95
#